data_ba44b9e549e5356ebdbbfcee9f1f3807
#
_entry.id   ba44b9e549e5356ebdbbfcee9f1f3807
#
_cell.length_a   1.000
_cell.length_b   1.000
_cell.length_c   1.000
_cell.angle_alpha   90.00
_cell.angle_beta   90.00
_cell.angle_gamma   90.00
#
_symmetry.space_group_name_H-M   'P 1'
#
loop_
_entity.id
_entity.type
_entity.pdbx_description
1 polymer ?
#
loop_
_entity_poly.entity_id
_entity_poly.type
_entity_poly.pdbx_seq_one_letter_code
_entity_poly.pdbx_strand_id
1 'polypeptide(L)'
;CYEQIYIDLNQAITYYQASGIARKEDENHKINVNAAYATYARAALTREDWSTAAHYAALARAGYPLMNADEYFDGFSTVNREWIWSIYDSEEESLGNSSLAARLAYNSSSTLVCTYPACINRELYDALPESDIRRGLFLDPLEYTYNTGGITNNGLGGSALTSYAQGVYPDLNTSAKIYAYMSFKFKCIDKVGAMPFNLFRSSEMYLIEAEANCHLTPSKEAEARQLLKELIRDSGRDPQYTCDKSGQALLDEIKFYRRIELWGEGFSWFDFKRRKDTIVRHTFEDGRNYMTNAAVTINPEDANNWMWVIPAKEYEYNNAINKQ
;
A
#
# COMPACT_ATOMS: atom_id res chain seq x y z
N CYS A 1 18.17 7.69 17.05
CA CYS A 1 16.74 7.30 17.02
C CYS A 1 16.56 5.80 16.84
N TYR A 2 17.05 5.17 15.75
CA TYR A 2 16.80 3.74 15.47
C TYR A 2 17.33 2.79 16.55
N GLU A 3 18.48 3.08 17.17
CA GLU A 3 18.99 2.27 18.28
C GLU A 3 18.01 2.23 19.44
N GLN A 4 17.40 3.38 19.77
CA GLN A 4 16.38 3.44 20.81
C GLN A 4 15.13 2.65 20.41
N ILE A 5 14.71 2.73 19.16
CA ILE A 5 13.58 1.93 18.64
C ILE A 5 13.86 0.43 18.83
N TYR A 6 15.07 -0.03 18.55
CA TYR A 6 15.45 -1.43 18.74
C TYR A 6 15.45 -1.84 20.21
N ILE A 7 15.96 -0.98 21.09
CA ILE A 7 15.94 -1.21 22.55
C ILE A 7 14.50 -1.35 23.05
N ASP A 8 13.63 -0.40 22.66
CA ASP A 8 12.23 -0.37 23.09
C ASP A 8 11.46 -1.59 22.56
N LEU A 9 11.70 -1.98 21.31
CA LEU A 9 11.07 -3.15 20.70
C LEU A 9 11.54 -4.46 21.34
N ASN A 10 12.83 -4.61 21.63
CA ASN A 10 13.35 -5.78 22.34
C ASN A 10 12.72 -5.90 23.73
N GLN A 11 12.54 -4.79 24.41
CA GLN A 11 11.90 -4.78 25.71
C GLN A 11 10.40 -5.10 25.61
N ALA A 12 9.71 -4.55 24.64
CA ALA A 12 8.30 -4.86 24.39
C ALA A 12 8.10 -6.36 24.08
N ILE A 13 8.93 -6.93 23.22
CA ILE A 13 8.93 -8.36 22.89
C ILE A 13 9.13 -9.21 24.16
N THR A 14 10.11 -8.84 25.00
CA THR A 14 10.39 -9.55 26.25
C THR A 14 9.17 -9.53 27.18
N TYR A 15 8.51 -8.39 27.31
CA TYR A 15 7.28 -8.27 28.12
C TYR A 15 6.12 -9.10 27.59
N TYR A 16 5.88 -9.08 26.27
CA TYR A 16 4.83 -9.90 25.66
C TYR A 16 5.10 -11.39 25.85
N GLN A 17 6.32 -11.85 25.66
CA GLN A 17 6.70 -13.24 25.88
C GLN A 17 6.53 -13.66 27.35
N ALA A 18 6.92 -12.81 28.29
CA ALA A 18 6.76 -13.07 29.72
C ALA A 18 5.30 -13.04 30.17
N SER A 19 4.45 -12.27 29.52
CA SER A 19 3.02 -12.18 29.88
C SER A 19 2.22 -13.43 29.51
N GLY A 20 2.70 -14.25 28.58
CA GLY A 20 1.96 -15.43 28.08
C GLY A 20 0.68 -15.07 27.33
N ILE A 21 0.46 -13.79 26.97
CA ILE A 21 -0.73 -13.35 26.23
C ILE A 21 -0.65 -13.91 24.82
N ALA A 22 -1.54 -14.85 24.51
CA ALA A 22 -1.69 -15.39 23.17
C ALA A 22 -2.54 -14.43 22.30
N ARG A 23 -2.25 -14.46 20.99
CA ARG A 23 -3.10 -13.83 19.98
C ARG A 23 -4.51 -14.44 20.02
N LYS A 24 -5.52 -13.60 19.85
CA LYS A 24 -6.88 -14.01 19.52
C LYS A 24 -7.24 -13.52 18.13
N GLU A 25 -7.86 -14.37 17.33
CA GLU A 25 -8.13 -14.09 15.92
C GLU A 25 -9.08 -12.92 15.67
N ASP A 26 -9.98 -12.66 16.62
CA ASP A 26 -10.97 -11.59 16.57
C ASP A 26 -10.51 -10.26 17.24
N GLU A 27 -9.28 -10.22 17.76
CA GLU A 27 -8.77 -9.07 18.51
C GLU A 27 -7.62 -8.34 17.78
N ASN A 28 -7.70 -8.20 16.46
CA ASN A 28 -6.65 -7.51 15.65
C ASN A 28 -6.50 -6.02 15.97
N HIS A 29 -7.42 -5.42 16.74
CA HIS A 29 -7.29 -4.07 17.28
C HIS A 29 -6.39 -3.99 18.51
N LYS A 30 -6.11 -5.11 19.15
CA LYS A 30 -5.20 -5.19 20.30
C LYS A 30 -3.78 -5.47 19.86
N ILE A 31 -2.86 -4.66 20.37
CA ILE A 31 -1.44 -4.87 20.12
C ILE A 31 -0.99 -6.18 20.78
N ASN A 32 -0.26 -6.98 20.03
CA ASN A 32 0.35 -8.22 20.48
C ASN A 32 1.82 -8.31 20.05
N VAL A 33 2.49 -9.41 20.37
CA VAL A 33 3.90 -9.58 20.06
C VAL A 33 4.18 -9.51 18.53
N ASN A 34 3.26 -9.98 17.68
CA ASN A 34 3.44 -9.92 16.23
C ASN A 34 3.42 -8.48 15.71
N ALA A 35 2.66 -7.57 16.33
CA ALA A 35 2.72 -6.15 16.01
C ALA A 35 4.09 -5.54 16.36
N ALA A 36 4.71 -5.97 17.48
CA ALA A 36 6.07 -5.56 17.81
C ALA A 36 7.09 -6.12 16.80
N TYR A 37 6.95 -7.39 16.38
CA TYR A 37 7.79 -7.97 15.31
C TYR A 37 7.61 -7.23 13.98
N ALA A 38 6.39 -6.91 13.58
CA ALA A 38 6.11 -6.16 12.36
C ALA A 38 6.72 -4.76 12.37
N THR A 39 6.64 -4.07 13.52
CA THR A 39 7.30 -2.77 13.71
C THR A 39 8.80 -2.89 13.58
N TYR A 40 9.39 -3.94 14.15
CA TYR A 40 10.82 -4.20 14.08
C TYR A 40 11.26 -4.48 12.63
N ALA A 41 10.53 -5.35 11.92
CA ALA A 41 10.81 -5.67 10.52
C ALA A 41 10.79 -4.41 9.64
N ARG A 42 9.80 -3.53 9.82
CA ARG A 42 9.70 -2.26 9.07
C ARG A 42 10.82 -1.29 9.41
N ALA A 43 11.20 -1.17 10.69
CA ALA A 43 12.33 -0.35 11.11
C ALA A 43 13.66 -0.87 10.55
N ALA A 44 13.86 -2.18 10.59
CA ALA A 44 15.05 -2.85 10.07
C ALA A 44 15.15 -2.73 8.54
N LEU A 45 14.03 -2.89 7.81
CA LEU A 45 13.97 -2.64 6.36
C LEU A 45 14.45 -1.22 6.02
N THR A 46 13.98 -0.22 6.78
CA THR A 46 14.33 1.18 6.55
C THR A 46 15.81 1.45 6.80
N ARG A 47 16.42 0.69 7.70
CA ARG A 47 17.87 0.76 8.02
C ARG A 47 18.74 -0.10 7.11
N GLU A 48 18.15 -0.89 6.22
CA GLU A 48 18.84 -1.91 5.44
C GLU A 48 19.55 -2.97 6.31
N ASP A 49 19.02 -3.19 7.53
CA ASP A 49 19.43 -4.29 8.40
C ASP A 49 18.71 -5.57 7.98
N TRP A 50 19.21 -6.13 6.88
CA TRP A 50 18.54 -7.21 6.14
C TRP A 50 18.31 -8.47 6.97
N SER A 51 19.29 -8.83 7.81
CA SER A 51 19.16 -10.01 8.68
C SER A 51 18.04 -9.85 9.70
N THR A 52 18.00 -8.70 10.35
CA THR A 52 16.97 -8.35 11.33
C THR A 52 15.60 -8.21 10.66
N ALA A 53 15.53 -7.59 9.46
CA ALA A 53 14.31 -7.43 8.70
C ALA A 53 13.70 -8.79 8.31
N ALA A 54 14.48 -9.70 7.75
CA ALA A 54 14.02 -11.04 7.38
C ALA A 54 13.53 -11.83 8.60
N HIS A 55 14.29 -11.82 9.69
CA HIS A 55 13.96 -12.54 10.91
C HIS A 55 12.64 -12.09 11.52
N TYR A 56 12.47 -10.80 11.73
CA TYR A 56 11.25 -10.29 12.37
C TYR A 56 10.05 -10.26 11.44
N ALA A 57 10.23 -10.16 10.13
CA ALA A 57 9.15 -10.30 9.18
C ALA A 57 8.57 -11.73 9.20
N ALA A 58 9.42 -12.76 9.23
CA ALA A 58 8.98 -14.15 9.37
C ALA A 58 8.22 -14.40 10.68
N LEU A 59 8.70 -13.86 11.81
CA LEU A 59 8.00 -13.94 13.09
C LEU A 59 6.66 -13.19 13.08
N ALA A 60 6.62 -12.00 12.47
CA ALA A 60 5.43 -11.17 12.45
C ALA A 60 4.27 -11.82 11.70
N ARG A 61 4.52 -12.47 10.54
CA ARG A 61 3.50 -13.12 9.72
C ARG A 61 3.03 -14.48 10.24
N ALA A 62 3.76 -15.03 11.21
CA ALA A 62 3.42 -16.35 11.76
C ALA A 62 2.03 -16.33 12.40
N GLY A 63 1.15 -17.21 11.92
CA GLY A 63 -0.24 -17.30 12.39
C GLY A 63 -1.21 -16.28 11.75
N TYR A 64 -0.77 -15.54 10.72
CA TYR A 64 -1.62 -14.62 9.95
C TYR A 64 -1.65 -15.06 8.47
N PRO A 65 -2.54 -16.01 8.13
CA PRO A 65 -2.63 -16.50 6.77
C PRO A 65 -3.09 -15.40 5.80
N LEU A 66 -2.60 -15.48 4.57
CA LEU A 66 -2.96 -14.53 3.53
C LEU A 66 -4.46 -14.57 3.20
N MET A 67 -5.04 -13.43 2.86
CA MET A 67 -6.38 -13.33 2.31
C MET A 67 -6.49 -14.17 1.04
N ASN A 68 -7.64 -14.80 0.85
CA ASN A 68 -8.03 -15.35 -0.44
C ASN A 68 -8.60 -14.25 -1.35
N ALA A 69 -9.00 -14.62 -2.57
CA ALA A 69 -9.50 -13.66 -3.56
C ALA A 69 -10.77 -12.92 -3.08
N ASP A 70 -11.72 -13.62 -2.47
CA ASP A 70 -12.98 -13.03 -2.01
C ASP A 70 -12.74 -12.02 -0.89
N GLU A 71 -11.91 -12.38 0.09
CA GLU A 71 -11.50 -11.49 1.18
C GLU A 71 -10.73 -10.26 0.66
N TYR A 72 -9.98 -10.44 -0.43
CA TYR A 72 -9.22 -9.33 -1.04
C TYR A 72 -10.14 -8.31 -1.71
N PHE A 73 -11.26 -8.77 -2.27
CA PHE A 73 -12.27 -7.90 -2.92
C PHE A 73 -13.33 -7.34 -1.97
N ASP A 74 -13.30 -7.65 -0.68
CA ASP A 74 -14.24 -7.10 0.32
C ASP A 74 -14.04 -5.60 0.60
N GLY A 75 -13.09 -4.95 -0.09
CA GLY A 75 -12.87 -3.51 -0.01
C GLY A 75 -12.11 -3.06 1.21
N PHE A 76 -11.40 -3.95 1.89
CA PHE A 76 -10.67 -3.63 3.14
C PHE A 76 -11.56 -2.96 4.19
N SER A 77 -12.88 -3.23 4.15
CA SER A 77 -13.88 -2.69 5.06
C SER A 77 -14.14 -3.58 6.25
N THR A 78 -13.67 -4.82 6.20
CA THR A 78 -13.81 -5.83 7.26
C THR A 78 -12.44 -6.33 7.68
N VAL A 79 -12.23 -6.43 8.98
CA VAL A 79 -11.00 -7.03 9.53
C VAL A 79 -10.95 -8.51 9.17
N ASN A 80 -9.80 -8.98 8.72
CA ASN A 80 -9.61 -10.36 8.28
C ASN A 80 -8.36 -11.01 8.88
N ARG A 81 -8.18 -12.29 8.59
CA ARG A 81 -7.12 -13.15 9.13
C ARG A 81 -5.70 -12.70 8.79
N GLU A 82 -5.51 -11.92 7.73
CA GLU A 82 -4.20 -11.42 7.31
C GLU A 82 -3.71 -10.23 8.16
N TRP A 83 -4.63 -9.54 8.84
CA TRP A 83 -4.31 -8.31 9.56
C TRP A 83 -3.68 -8.60 10.92
N ILE A 84 -2.46 -8.11 11.10
CA ILE A 84 -1.68 -8.28 12.34
C ILE A 84 -2.13 -7.27 13.39
N TRP A 85 -2.32 -6.01 12.98
CA TRP A 85 -2.82 -4.96 13.83
C TRP A 85 -3.57 -3.92 13.00
N SER A 86 -4.73 -3.52 13.50
CA SER A 86 -5.60 -2.56 12.85
C SER A 86 -6.23 -1.59 13.85
N ILE A 87 -6.57 -0.42 13.37
CA ILE A 87 -7.43 0.53 14.08
C ILE A 87 -8.85 0.28 13.56
N TYR A 88 -9.78 0.06 14.47
CA TYR A 88 -11.18 -0.04 14.12
C TYR A 88 -11.77 1.37 14.09
N ASP A 89 -12.71 1.54 13.20
CA ASP A 89 -13.50 2.75 13.05
C ASP A 89 -14.97 2.34 13.01
N SER A 90 -15.85 3.19 13.54
CA SER A 90 -17.28 2.99 13.51
C SER A 90 -17.97 4.24 13.00
N GLU A 91 -19.25 4.11 12.64
CA GLU A 91 -20.04 5.27 12.20
C GLU A 91 -20.13 6.37 13.27
N GLU A 92 -20.12 5.97 14.55
CA GLU A 92 -20.23 6.88 15.70
C GLU A 92 -18.92 7.63 15.98
N GLU A 93 -17.77 7.01 15.65
CA GLU A 93 -16.44 7.54 15.90
C GLU A 93 -15.77 8.07 14.64
N SER A 94 -16.45 7.99 13.49
CA SER A 94 -15.91 8.38 12.18
C SER A 94 -15.51 9.86 12.14
N LEU A 95 -14.34 10.13 11.62
CA LEU A 95 -13.88 11.48 11.31
C LEU A 95 -14.59 12.08 10.07
N GLY A 96 -15.57 11.37 9.51
CA GLY A 96 -16.34 11.79 8.35
C GLY A 96 -15.44 12.18 7.18
N ASN A 97 -15.63 13.34 6.60
CA ASN A 97 -14.85 13.84 5.46
C ASN A 97 -13.34 14.06 5.75
N SER A 98 -12.92 14.02 7.02
CA SER A 98 -11.51 14.14 7.40
C SER A 98 -10.79 12.81 7.51
N SER A 99 -11.50 11.69 7.39
CA SER A 99 -10.92 10.35 7.48
C SER A 99 -10.10 9.97 6.24
N LEU A 100 -9.28 8.92 6.39
CA LEU A 100 -8.56 8.33 5.26
C LEU A 100 -9.54 7.69 4.26
N ALA A 101 -10.61 7.04 4.75
CA ALA A 101 -11.63 6.45 3.91
C ALA A 101 -12.31 7.47 3.00
N ALA A 102 -12.58 8.68 3.50
CA ALA A 102 -13.14 9.77 2.70
C ALA A 102 -12.21 10.25 1.56
N ARG A 103 -10.98 9.75 1.49
CA ARG A 103 -10.00 10.05 0.42
C ARG A 103 -9.75 8.89 -0.52
N LEU A 104 -10.01 7.65 -0.07
CA LEU A 104 -9.63 6.44 -0.80
C LEU A 104 -10.81 5.53 -1.13
N ALA A 105 -11.88 5.51 -0.30
CA ALA A 105 -12.99 4.60 -0.48
C ALA A 105 -13.90 5.04 -1.61
N TYR A 106 -14.03 4.21 -2.64
CA TYR A 106 -14.74 4.53 -3.88
C TYR A 106 -16.25 4.79 -3.69
N ASN A 107 -16.84 4.23 -2.63
CA ASN A 107 -18.27 4.39 -2.29
C ASN A 107 -18.55 5.57 -1.35
N SER A 108 -17.50 6.31 -0.95
CA SER A 108 -17.66 7.48 -0.09
C SER A 108 -18.42 8.61 -0.79
N SER A 109 -19.28 9.29 -0.05
CA SER A 109 -19.96 10.53 -0.48
C SER A 109 -19.08 11.77 -0.30
N SER A 110 -17.87 11.62 0.17
CA SER A 110 -16.92 12.73 0.33
C SER A 110 -16.70 13.46 -0.98
N THR A 111 -16.77 14.77 -0.95
CA THR A 111 -16.44 15.62 -2.12
C THR A 111 -15.04 15.35 -2.67
N LEU A 112 -14.10 14.94 -1.81
CA LEU A 112 -12.73 14.61 -2.22
C LEU A 112 -12.72 13.39 -3.16
N VAL A 113 -13.31 12.28 -2.74
CA VAL A 113 -13.39 11.06 -3.58
C VAL A 113 -14.30 11.28 -4.79
N CYS A 114 -15.46 11.91 -4.61
CA CYS A 114 -16.38 12.15 -5.70
C CYS A 114 -15.80 13.06 -6.80
N THR A 115 -14.90 13.97 -6.46
CA THR A 115 -14.32 14.91 -7.42
C THR A 115 -12.92 14.49 -7.90
N TYR A 116 -12.13 13.89 -7.01
CA TYR A 116 -10.72 13.54 -7.23
C TYR A 116 -10.42 12.13 -6.71
N PRO A 117 -11.05 11.10 -7.30
CA PRO A 117 -10.80 9.72 -6.88
C PRO A 117 -9.34 9.35 -7.06
N ALA A 118 -8.85 8.47 -6.21
CA ALA A 118 -7.50 7.94 -6.33
C ALA A 118 -7.41 6.97 -7.51
N CYS A 119 -6.40 7.11 -8.36
CA CYS A 119 -6.16 6.27 -9.52
C CYS A 119 -4.78 5.62 -9.42
N ILE A 120 -4.68 4.36 -9.88
CA ILE A 120 -3.37 3.73 -10.03
C ILE A 120 -2.60 4.38 -11.18
N ASN A 121 -1.26 4.38 -11.08
CA ASN A 121 -0.42 4.76 -12.21
C ASN A 121 -0.65 3.78 -13.38
N ARG A 122 -0.97 4.32 -14.55
CA ARG A 122 -1.22 3.55 -15.78
C ARG A 122 -0.11 2.55 -16.07
N GLU A 123 1.16 2.95 -15.94
CA GLU A 123 2.30 2.04 -16.15
C GLU A 123 2.26 0.82 -15.23
N LEU A 124 1.88 1.01 -13.96
CA LEU A 124 1.74 -0.09 -13.01
C LEU A 124 0.57 -1.01 -13.38
N TYR A 125 -0.55 -0.44 -13.79
CA TYR A 125 -1.72 -1.19 -14.21
C TYR A 125 -1.44 -1.99 -15.48
N ASP A 126 -0.85 -1.37 -16.50
CA ASP A 126 -0.54 -2.02 -17.78
C ASP A 126 0.49 -3.15 -17.62
N ALA A 127 1.37 -3.07 -16.61
CA ALA A 127 2.35 -4.11 -16.30
C ALA A 127 1.77 -5.29 -15.50
N LEU A 128 0.55 -5.19 -14.94
CA LEU A 128 -0.11 -6.30 -14.27
C LEU A 128 -0.54 -7.36 -15.29
N PRO A 129 -0.23 -8.66 -15.05
CA PRO A 129 -0.77 -9.74 -15.87
C PRO A 129 -2.30 -9.74 -15.89
N GLU A 130 -2.89 -10.18 -17.00
CA GLU A 130 -4.36 -10.31 -17.09
C GLU A 130 -4.93 -11.34 -16.12
N SER A 131 -4.13 -12.35 -15.74
CA SER A 131 -4.47 -13.36 -14.74
C SER A 131 -4.44 -12.86 -13.29
N ASP A 132 -3.86 -11.68 -13.05
CA ASP A 132 -3.77 -11.09 -11.72
C ASP A 132 -5.09 -10.44 -11.34
N ILE A 133 -5.77 -10.99 -10.31
CA ILE A 133 -7.08 -10.50 -9.86
C ILE A 133 -7.03 -9.04 -9.39
N ARG A 134 -5.87 -8.53 -8.98
CA ARG A 134 -5.70 -7.15 -8.52
C ARG A 134 -5.94 -6.12 -9.62
N ARG A 135 -5.92 -6.51 -10.90
CA ARG A 135 -6.41 -5.65 -12.00
C ARG A 135 -7.86 -5.24 -11.75
N GLY A 136 -8.70 -6.14 -11.25
CA GLY A 136 -10.11 -5.85 -10.93
C GLY A 136 -10.33 -4.85 -9.80
N LEU A 137 -9.27 -4.45 -9.07
CA LEU A 137 -9.34 -3.37 -8.08
C LEU A 137 -9.22 -1.97 -8.70
N PHE A 138 -9.07 -1.89 -10.01
CA PHE A 138 -8.92 -0.62 -10.73
C PHE A 138 -9.80 -0.62 -11.96
N LEU A 139 -10.37 0.54 -12.27
CA LEU A 139 -11.23 0.67 -13.43
C LEU A 139 -10.43 0.46 -14.72
N ASP A 140 -10.77 -0.63 -15.41
CA ASP A 140 -10.25 -0.85 -16.75
C ASP A 140 -10.80 0.23 -17.68
N PRO A 141 -9.95 0.99 -18.40
CA PRO A 141 -10.43 1.95 -19.38
C PRO A 141 -11.06 1.27 -20.60
N LEU A 142 -11.02 -0.08 -20.70
CA LEU A 142 -11.45 -0.86 -21.83
C LEU A 142 -10.72 -0.42 -23.13
N GLU A 143 -11.44 -0.39 -24.25
CA GLU A 143 -10.95 0.15 -25.51
C GLU A 143 -10.91 1.68 -25.56
N TYR A 144 -11.35 2.35 -24.49
CA TYR A 144 -11.33 3.80 -24.42
C TYR A 144 -9.91 4.31 -24.29
N THR A 145 -9.36 4.76 -25.40
CA THR A 145 -8.07 5.41 -25.43
C THR A 145 -8.23 6.93 -25.29
N TYR A 146 -7.18 7.56 -24.84
CA TYR A 146 -7.04 9.00 -24.87
C TYR A 146 -7.43 9.55 -26.25
N ASN A 147 -8.28 10.56 -26.31
CA ASN A 147 -8.80 11.19 -27.54
C ASN A 147 -9.76 10.35 -28.43
N THR A 148 -10.17 9.16 -28.07
CA THR A 148 -11.08 8.35 -28.88
C THR A 148 -12.48 8.20 -28.29
N GLY A 149 -12.99 9.25 -27.63
CA GLY A 149 -14.41 9.34 -27.27
C GLY A 149 -14.77 8.85 -25.86
N GLY A 150 -13.81 8.33 -25.09
CA GLY A 150 -14.11 7.82 -23.75
C GLY A 150 -13.32 8.49 -22.62
N ILE A 151 -12.13 9.01 -22.92
CA ILE A 151 -11.22 9.57 -21.90
C ILE A 151 -10.68 10.92 -22.37
N THR A 152 -10.79 11.93 -21.52
CA THR A 152 -10.21 13.26 -21.77
C THR A 152 -8.74 13.32 -21.34
N ASN A 153 -8.05 14.43 -21.68
CA ASN A 153 -6.63 14.64 -21.39
C ASN A 153 -6.24 14.64 -19.89
N ASN A 154 -7.19 14.63 -19.00
CA ASN A 154 -6.98 14.46 -17.56
C ASN A 154 -7.45 13.10 -17.03
N GLY A 155 -7.76 12.15 -17.92
CA GLY A 155 -8.22 10.82 -17.56
C GLY A 155 -9.69 10.71 -17.20
N LEU A 156 -10.49 11.80 -17.28
CA LEU A 156 -11.92 11.78 -17.00
C LEU A 156 -12.64 10.98 -18.08
N GLY A 157 -13.42 9.96 -17.67
CA GLY A 157 -14.19 9.12 -18.55
C GLY A 157 -15.47 9.80 -19.07
N GLY A 158 -15.87 9.41 -20.28
CA GLY A 158 -17.17 9.77 -20.86
C GLY A 158 -18.31 8.90 -20.32
N SER A 159 -19.51 9.11 -20.87
CA SER A 159 -20.74 8.42 -20.41
C SER A 159 -20.66 6.89 -20.48
N ALA A 160 -19.99 6.33 -21.49
CA ALA A 160 -19.84 4.89 -21.63
C ALA A 160 -18.99 4.27 -20.51
N LEU A 161 -17.84 4.88 -20.17
CA LEU A 161 -17.00 4.43 -19.05
C LEU A 161 -17.73 4.60 -17.70
N THR A 162 -18.50 5.68 -17.55
CA THR A 162 -19.32 5.91 -16.36
C THR A 162 -20.40 4.83 -16.20
N SER A 163 -21.12 4.49 -17.26
CA SER A 163 -22.13 3.42 -17.24
C SER A 163 -21.51 2.05 -16.96
N TYR A 164 -20.34 1.77 -17.53
CA TYR A 164 -19.61 0.54 -17.26
C TYR A 164 -19.21 0.46 -15.77
N ALA A 165 -18.56 1.51 -15.23
CA ALA A 165 -18.14 1.55 -13.84
C ALA A 165 -19.32 1.36 -12.88
N GLN A 166 -20.44 2.02 -13.10
CA GLN A 166 -21.64 1.88 -12.27
C GLN A 166 -22.26 0.48 -12.36
N GLY A 167 -22.15 -0.18 -13.52
CA GLY A 167 -22.62 -1.56 -13.70
C GLY A 167 -21.77 -2.59 -12.97
N VAL A 168 -20.44 -2.40 -12.95
CA VAL A 168 -19.48 -3.33 -12.32
C VAL A 168 -19.39 -3.10 -10.81
N TYR A 169 -19.50 -1.85 -10.35
CA TYR A 169 -19.34 -1.45 -8.96
C TYR A 169 -20.62 -0.79 -8.43
N PRO A 170 -21.64 -1.58 -8.04
CA PRO A 170 -22.97 -1.06 -7.67
C PRO A 170 -22.96 -0.13 -6.45
N ASP A 171 -21.96 -0.24 -5.57
CA ASP A 171 -21.80 0.64 -4.41
C ASP A 171 -21.13 1.98 -4.74
N LEU A 172 -20.69 2.17 -5.99
CA LEU A 172 -20.09 3.42 -6.43
C LEU A 172 -21.06 4.59 -6.25
N ASN A 173 -20.57 5.68 -5.64
CA ASN A 173 -21.39 6.85 -5.46
C ASN A 173 -21.80 7.42 -6.83
N THR A 174 -23.11 7.62 -7.04
CA THR A 174 -23.66 8.10 -8.31
C THR A 174 -23.23 9.51 -8.69
N SER A 175 -22.76 10.30 -7.73
CA SER A 175 -22.22 11.64 -7.95
C SER A 175 -20.70 11.66 -8.22
N ALA A 176 -20.06 10.49 -8.18
CA ALA A 176 -18.61 10.40 -8.40
C ALA A 176 -18.28 10.67 -9.88
N LYS A 177 -17.24 11.48 -10.09
CA LYS A 177 -16.58 11.59 -11.39
C LYS A 177 -15.78 10.31 -11.63
N ILE A 178 -15.91 9.76 -12.81
CA ILE A 178 -15.25 8.51 -13.19
C ILE A 178 -14.00 8.83 -13.99
N TYR A 179 -12.90 8.28 -13.52
CA TYR A 179 -11.60 8.39 -14.18
C TYR A 179 -11.09 7.01 -14.58
N ALA A 180 -10.39 6.95 -15.69
CA ALA A 180 -9.64 5.74 -16.07
C ALA A 180 -8.66 5.37 -14.94
N TYR A 181 -8.52 4.08 -14.67
CA TYR A 181 -7.65 3.54 -13.62
C TYR A 181 -8.05 3.91 -12.18
N MET A 182 -9.29 4.39 -11.98
CA MET A 182 -9.83 4.68 -10.66
C MET A 182 -9.78 3.45 -9.77
N SER A 183 -9.44 3.64 -8.48
CA SER A 183 -9.34 2.55 -7.52
C SER A 183 -10.68 2.15 -6.90
N PHE A 184 -10.90 0.85 -6.80
CA PHE A 184 -11.99 0.19 -6.08
C PHE A 184 -11.48 -0.69 -4.94
N LYS A 185 -10.21 -0.53 -4.54
CA LYS A 185 -9.60 -1.33 -3.48
C LYS A 185 -10.24 -1.08 -2.11
N PHE A 186 -10.60 0.16 -1.82
CA PHE A 186 -11.11 0.55 -0.51
C PHE A 186 -12.58 0.91 -0.55
N LYS A 187 -13.33 0.44 0.46
CA LYS A 187 -14.75 0.68 0.64
C LYS A 187 -15.01 1.10 2.08
N CYS A 188 -15.78 2.15 2.31
CA CYS A 188 -16.19 2.54 3.66
C CYS A 188 -17.52 1.88 4.06
N ILE A 189 -17.70 1.72 5.37
CA ILE A 189 -18.84 1.03 5.98
C ILE A 189 -20.07 1.94 5.94
N ASP A 190 -19.90 3.21 6.32
CA ASP A 190 -20.95 4.22 6.49
C ASP A 190 -21.26 5.03 5.21
N LYS A 191 -20.54 4.75 4.11
CA LYS A 191 -20.58 5.53 2.86
C LYS A 191 -20.10 6.99 3.01
N VAL A 192 -19.52 7.38 4.11
CA VAL A 192 -18.94 8.70 4.34
C VAL A 192 -17.45 8.61 4.60
N GLY A 193 -17.04 7.96 5.68
CA GLY A 193 -15.65 7.95 6.08
C GLY A 193 -15.23 6.92 7.13
N ALA A 194 -16.12 6.02 7.57
CA ALA A 194 -15.77 4.95 8.48
C ALA A 194 -15.19 3.75 7.74
N MET A 195 -14.00 3.34 8.11
CA MET A 195 -13.31 2.16 7.57
C MET A 195 -12.22 1.74 8.55
N PRO A 196 -12.12 0.45 8.91
CA PRO A 196 -10.98 -0.03 9.67
C PRO A 196 -9.69 0.18 8.87
N PHE A 197 -8.61 0.47 9.56
CA PHE A 197 -7.32 0.71 8.93
C PHE A 197 -6.28 -0.30 9.42
N ASN A 198 -5.73 -1.09 8.50
CA ASN A 198 -4.68 -2.03 8.80
C ASN A 198 -3.33 -1.31 8.92
N LEU A 199 -2.74 -1.34 10.09
CA LEU A 199 -1.39 -0.81 10.33
C LEU A 199 -0.32 -1.80 9.90
N PHE A 200 -0.58 -3.10 10.10
CA PHE A 200 0.29 -4.19 9.67
C PHE A 200 -0.55 -5.37 9.18
N ARG A 201 -0.14 -5.96 8.08
CA ARG A 201 -0.69 -7.20 7.54
C ARG A 201 0.41 -8.13 7.01
N SER A 202 0.13 -9.43 6.94
CA SER A 202 1.18 -10.42 6.66
C SER A 202 1.77 -10.28 5.27
N SER A 203 1.03 -9.85 4.25
CA SER A 203 1.61 -9.64 2.91
C SER A 203 2.71 -8.59 2.87
N GLU A 204 2.65 -7.53 3.72
CA GLU A 204 3.79 -6.63 3.87
C GLU A 204 5.03 -7.38 4.38
N MET A 205 4.82 -8.26 5.35
CA MET A 205 5.91 -9.05 5.94
C MET A 205 6.52 -10.04 4.94
N TYR A 206 5.70 -10.68 4.09
CA TYR A 206 6.20 -11.50 2.98
C TYR A 206 7.12 -10.72 2.06
N LEU A 207 6.75 -9.49 1.73
CA LEU A 207 7.53 -8.62 0.84
C LEU A 207 8.81 -8.07 1.51
N ILE A 208 8.77 -7.77 2.81
CA ILE A 208 9.96 -7.38 3.58
C ILE A 208 10.94 -8.53 3.64
N GLU A 209 10.47 -9.74 3.98
CA GLU A 209 11.31 -10.93 4.08
C GLU A 209 11.92 -11.30 2.73
N ALA A 210 11.14 -11.23 1.64
CA ALA A 210 11.62 -11.50 0.29
C ALA A 210 12.73 -10.52 -0.14
N GLU A 211 12.53 -9.22 0.05
CA GLU A 211 13.53 -8.20 -0.27
C GLU A 211 14.80 -8.40 0.58
N ALA A 212 14.64 -8.58 1.88
CA ALA A 212 15.77 -8.78 2.79
C ALA A 212 16.57 -10.03 2.43
N ASN A 213 15.93 -11.13 2.09
CA ASN A 213 16.60 -12.37 1.68
C ASN A 213 17.46 -12.21 0.43
N CYS A 214 17.10 -11.34 -0.49
CA CYS A 214 17.92 -11.01 -1.66
C CYS A 214 19.23 -10.29 -1.29
N HIS A 215 19.22 -9.51 -0.22
CA HIS A 215 20.37 -8.71 0.22
C HIS A 215 21.27 -9.42 1.23
N LEU A 216 20.91 -10.60 1.73
CA LEU A 216 21.75 -11.37 2.64
C LEU A 216 23.03 -11.86 1.98
N THR A 217 24.04 -12.13 2.80
CA THR A 217 25.31 -12.75 2.36
C THR A 217 25.56 -14.03 3.16
N PRO A 218 25.46 -15.23 2.56
CA PRO A 218 25.06 -15.48 1.17
C PRO A 218 23.59 -15.13 0.91
N SER A 219 23.27 -14.76 -0.33
CA SER A 219 21.92 -14.42 -0.74
C SER A 219 20.99 -15.63 -0.66
N LYS A 220 19.74 -15.42 -0.26
CA LYS A 220 18.65 -16.39 -0.16
C LYS A 220 17.57 -16.13 -1.20
N GLU A 221 17.96 -15.95 -2.45
CA GLU A 221 17.02 -15.69 -3.54
C GLU A 221 16.00 -16.80 -3.78
N ALA A 222 16.35 -18.07 -3.49
CA ALA A 222 15.42 -19.18 -3.61
C ALA A 222 14.25 -19.04 -2.64
N GLU A 223 14.54 -18.65 -1.39
CA GLU A 223 13.53 -18.36 -0.37
C GLU A 223 12.71 -17.13 -0.74
N ALA A 224 13.33 -16.08 -1.27
CA ALA A 224 12.63 -14.88 -1.75
C ALA A 224 11.62 -15.21 -2.87
N ARG A 225 12.02 -16.03 -3.85
CA ARG A 225 11.10 -16.51 -4.90
C ARG A 225 9.95 -17.36 -4.34
N GLN A 226 10.24 -18.18 -3.34
CA GLN A 226 9.20 -19.00 -2.70
C GLN A 226 8.17 -18.11 -1.98
N LEU A 227 8.62 -17.09 -1.25
CA LEU A 227 7.74 -16.10 -0.60
C LEU A 227 6.85 -15.36 -1.59
N LEU A 228 7.39 -14.97 -2.75
CA LEU A 228 6.58 -14.37 -3.81
C LEU A 228 5.54 -15.35 -4.38
N LYS A 229 5.90 -16.63 -4.57
CA LYS A 229 4.95 -17.66 -5.02
C LYS A 229 3.83 -17.87 -4.02
N GLU A 230 4.14 -17.93 -2.74
CA GLU A 230 3.13 -18.05 -1.68
C GLU A 230 2.21 -16.82 -1.67
N LEU A 231 2.77 -15.60 -1.73
CA LEU A 231 2.00 -14.37 -1.71
C LEU A 231 1.13 -14.18 -2.95
N ILE A 232 1.60 -14.58 -4.12
CA ILE A 232 0.96 -14.19 -5.39
C ILE A 232 0.15 -15.36 -5.95
N ARG A 233 0.77 -16.54 -6.13
CA ARG A 233 0.12 -17.70 -6.74
C ARG A 233 -0.75 -18.44 -5.74
N ASP A 234 -0.17 -18.86 -4.63
CA ASP A 234 -0.81 -19.81 -3.72
C ASP A 234 -1.93 -19.14 -2.89
N SER A 235 -1.87 -17.83 -2.72
CA SER A 235 -2.97 -17.04 -2.16
C SER A 235 -4.12 -16.77 -3.15
N GLY A 236 -3.93 -17.08 -4.44
CA GLY A 236 -4.92 -16.85 -5.50
C GLY A 236 -4.92 -15.45 -6.10
N ARG A 237 -3.95 -14.59 -5.79
CA ARG A 237 -3.84 -13.24 -6.41
C ARG A 237 -3.53 -13.32 -7.90
N ASP A 238 -2.60 -14.19 -8.28
CA ASP A 238 -2.36 -14.59 -9.68
C ASP A 238 -2.05 -16.09 -9.75
N PRO A 239 -3.04 -16.95 -10.05
CA PRO A 239 -2.86 -18.38 -10.11
C PRO A 239 -1.83 -18.84 -11.16
N GLN A 240 -1.50 -18.01 -12.14
CA GLN A 240 -0.53 -18.30 -13.20
C GLN A 240 0.88 -17.79 -12.88
N TYR A 241 1.06 -17.13 -11.73
CA TYR A 241 2.34 -16.54 -11.37
C TYR A 241 3.45 -17.58 -11.25
N THR A 242 4.56 -17.29 -11.92
CA THR A 242 5.83 -18.01 -11.80
C THR A 242 6.97 -17.02 -11.60
N CYS A 243 7.99 -17.42 -10.85
CA CYS A 243 9.18 -16.58 -10.68
C CYS A 243 10.43 -17.44 -10.80
N ASP A 244 11.25 -17.11 -11.79
CA ASP A 244 12.58 -17.67 -12.06
C ASP A 244 13.68 -16.60 -12.08
N LYS A 245 13.32 -15.36 -11.80
CA LYS A 245 14.22 -14.20 -11.78
C LYS A 245 15.28 -14.31 -10.67
N SER A 246 16.41 -13.63 -10.87
CA SER A 246 17.53 -13.56 -9.92
C SER A 246 18.19 -12.18 -9.95
N GLY A 247 19.01 -11.86 -8.95
CA GLY A 247 19.71 -10.61 -8.86
C GLY A 247 18.80 -9.40 -8.90
N GLN A 248 19.19 -8.36 -9.66
CA GLN A 248 18.41 -7.13 -9.75
C GLN A 248 16.99 -7.36 -10.30
N ALA A 249 16.83 -8.28 -11.25
CA ALA A 249 15.51 -8.59 -11.82
C ALA A 249 14.53 -9.16 -10.77
N LEU A 250 15.02 -9.92 -9.79
CA LEU A 250 14.20 -10.39 -8.68
C LEU A 250 13.84 -9.25 -7.72
N LEU A 251 14.77 -8.36 -7.42
CA LEU A 251 14.50 -7.16 -6.62
C LEU A 251 13.46 -6.25 -7.29
N ASP A 252 13.56 -6.06 -8.60
CA ASP A 252 12.60 -5.27 -9.37
C ASP A 252 11.20 -5.92 -9.36
N GLU A 253 11.12 -7.25 -9.41
CA GLU A 253 9.88 -8.01 -9.25
C GLU A 253 9.25 -7.80 -7.87
N ILE A 254 10.05 -7.93 -6.79
CA ILE A 254 9.59 -7.68 -5.42
C ILE A 254 9.09 -6.23 -5.27
N LYS A 255 9.82 -5.27 -5.82
CA LYS A 255 9.44 -3.85 -5.84
C LYS A 255 8.13 -3.62 -6.56
N PHE A 256 7.93 -4.25 -7.72
CA PHE A 256 6.71 -4.17 -8.50
C PHE A 256 5.52 -4.67 -7.70
N TYR A 257 5.59 -5.91 -7.18
CA TYR A 257 4.49 -6.49 -6.42
C TYR A 257 4.25 -5.78 -5.09
N ARG A 258 5.27 -5.20 -4.46
CA ARG A 258 5.10 -4.37 -3.26
C ARG A 258 4.29 -3.11 -3.57
N ARG A 259 4.51 -2.46 -4.70
CA ARG A 259 3.74 -1.29 -5.13
C ARG A 259 2.28 -1.63 -5.44
N ILE A 260 2.02 -2.80 -6.00
CA ILE A 260 0.67 -3.29 -6.32
C ILE A 260 -0.06 -3.73 -5.04
N GLU A 261 0.56 -4.62 -4.28
CA GLU A 261 -0.04 -5.22 -3.09
C GLU A 261 -0.40 -4.16 -2.05
N LEU A 262 0.51 -3.24 -1.79
CA LEU A 262 0.36 -2.20 -0.78
C LEU A 262 -0.12 -0.86 -1.36
N TRP A 263 -0.72 -0.89 -2.55
CA TRP A 263 -1.25 0.32 -3.17
C TRP A 263 -2.29 1.01 -2.27
N GLY A 264 -2.15 2.32 -2.07
CA GLY A 264 -3.05 3.12 -1.22
C GLY A 264 -2.80 3.01 0.29
N GLU A 265 -1.87 2.15 0.74
CA GLU A 265 -1.59 1.92 2.17
C GLU A 265 -0.43 2.77 2.73
N GLY A 266 0.05 3.76 1.97
CA GLY A 266 1.00 4.77 2.45
C GLY A 266 2.49 4.43 2.33
N PHE A 267 2.86 3.30 1.72
CA PHE A 267 4.25 2.81 1.70
C PHE A 267 5.14 3.44 0.62
N SER A 268 4.57 3.79 -0.53
CA SER A 268 5.35 4.13 -1.73
C SER A 268 6.36 5.26 -1.52
N TRP A 269 5.99 6.31 -0.77
CA TRP A 269 6.91 7.43 -0.49
C TRP A 269 8.15 6.99 0.28
N PHE A 270 7.95 6.20 1.34
CA PHE A 270 9.04 5.70 2.18
C PHE A 270 9.92 4.71 1.42
N ASP A 271 9.33 3.88 0.57
CA ASP A 271 10.05 2.93 -0.28
C ASP A 271 10.89 3.64 -1.34
N PHE A 272 10.36 4.64 -2.02
CA PHE A 272 11.14 5.47 -2.95
C PHE A 272 12.33 6.14 -2.23
N LYS A 273 12.07 6.71 -1.05
CA LYS A 273 13.09 7.42 -0.28
C LYS A 273 14.22 6.50 0.17
N ARG A 274 13.91 5.33 0.77
CA ARG A 274 14.93 4.40 1.26
C ARG A 274 15.77 3.79 0.16
N ARG A 275 15.16 3.50 -1.00
CA ARG A 275 15.85 2.95 -2.18
C ARG A 275 16.53 3.99 -3.04
N LYS A 276 16.29 5.26 -2.78
CA LYS A 276 16.75 6.38 -3.61
C LYS A 276 16.28 6.23 -5.07
N ASP A 277 15.03 5.82 -5.26
CA ASP A 277 14.44 5.69 -6.58
C ASP A 277 14.06 7.06 -7.14
N THR A 278 14.26 7.28 -8.43
CA THR A 278 13.70 8.44 -9.13
C THR A 278 12.19 8.30 -9.24
N ILE A 279 11.44 9.33 -8.85
CA ILE A 279 10.00 9.39 -9.06
C ILE A 279 9.74 10.07 -10.39
N VAL A 280 9.12 9.35 -11.33
CA VAL A 280 8.77 9.86 -12.65
C VAL A 280 7.26 9.91 -12.78
N ARG A 281 6.73 11.12 -13.02
CA ARG A 281 5.31 11.36 -13.29
C ARG A 281 5.20 11.99 -14.68
N HIS A 282 4.55 11.29 -15.57
CA HIS A 282 4.30 11.77 -16.93
C HIS A 282 2.81 11.97 -17.16
N THR A 283 2.48 12.77 -18.18
CA THR A 283 1.10 13.06 -18.57
C THR A 283 0.45 11.84 -19.23
N PHE A 284 -0.84 11.96 -19.49
CA PHE A 284 -1.58 10.95 -20.22
C PHE A 284 -1.08 10.82 -21.67
N GLU A 285 -0.66 11.92 -22.27
CA GLU A 285 -0.07 11.97 -23.62
C GLU A 285 1.23 11.20 -23.70
N ASP A 286 2.02 11.19 -22.62
CA ASP A 286 3.29 10.46 -22.53
C ASP A 286 3.13 9.02 -22.01
N GLY A 287 1.93 8.46 -22.07
CA GLY A 287 1.66 7.08 -21.66
C GLY A 287 1.50 6.84 -20.17
N ARG A 288 1.37 7.90 -19.35
CA ARG A 288 1.04 7.85 -17.93
C ARG A 288 -0.35 8.45 -17.69
N ASN A 289 -0.69 8.81 -16.47
CA ASN A 289 -1.99 9.40 -16.15
C ASN A 289 -1.91 10.52 -15.12
N TYR A 290 -0.81 11.25 -15.10
CA TYR A 290 -0.69 12.45 -14.27
C TYR A 290 -1.15 13.69 -15.04
N MET A 291 -1.79 14.62 -14.31
CA MET A 291 -2.12 15.93 -14.86
C MET A 291 -0.83 16.71 -15.16
N THR A 292 -0.85 17.59 -16.15
CA THR A 292 0.31 18.36 -16.59
C THR A 292 1.01 19.13 -15.45
N ASN A 293 0.24 19.69 -14.52
CA ASN A 293 0.80 20.40 -13.36
C ASN A 293 1.41 19.47 -12.28
N ALA A 294 1.18 18.16 -12.37
CA ALA A 294 1.75 17.14 -11.51
C ALA A 294 2.79 16.27 -12.23
N ALA A 295 3.05 16.55 -13.52
CA ALA A 295 4.03 15.83 -14.33
C ALA A 295 5.43 16.35 -14.00
N VAL A 296 6.11 15.63 -13.10
CA VAL A 296 7.45 15.99 -12.58
C VAL A 296 8.35 14.77 -12.52
N THR A 297 9.65 15.00 -12.64
CA THR A 297 10.68 14.02 -12.29
C THR A 297 11.39 14.50 -11.03
N ILE A 298 11.47 13.66 -10.00
CA ILE A 298 12.15 13.94 -8.74
C ILE A 298 13.28 12.95 -8.59
N ASN A 299 14.52 13.44 -8.64
CA ASN A 299 15.70 12.61 -8.48
C ASN A 299 16.13 12.53 -7.00
N PRO A 300 16.79 11.44 -6.60
CA PRO A 300 17.28 11.27 -5.21
C PRO A 300 18.28 12.36 -4.79
N GLU A 301 19.02 12.93 -5.74
CA GLU A 301 20.01 13.98 -5.51
C GLU A 301 19.38 15.34 -5.21
N ASP A 302 18.13 15.52 -5.55
CA ASP A 302 17.37 16.75 -5.29
C ASP A 302 17.03 16.84 -3.78
N ALA A 303 18.04 17.13 -2.96
CA ALA A 303 18.02 16.98 -1.50
C ALA A 303 16.79 17.60 -0.81
N ASN A 304 16.29 18.71 -1.33
CA ASN A 304 15.11 19.39 -0.77
C ASN A 304 13.79 18.68 -1.08
N ASN A 305 13.73 17.84 -2.11
CA ASN A 305 12.51 17.15 -2.53
C ASN A 305 12.15 15.96 -1.63
N TRP A 306 13.11 15.43 -0.87
CA TRP A 306 12.95 14.25 -0.03
C TRP A 306 12.81 14.56 1.46
N MET A 307 12.96 15.82 1.85
CA MET A 307 12.84 16.24 3.25
C MET A 307 11.61 17.12 3.46
N TRP A 308 10.90 16.84 4.52
CA TRP A 308 9.89 17.75 5.03
C TRP A 308 10.59 18.92 5.70
N VAL A 309 10.32 20.13 5.23
CA VAL A 309 10.83 21.34 5.91
C VAL A 309 10.15 21.47 7.27
N ILE A 310 10.93 21.85 8.27
CA ILE A 310 10.39 22.18 9.58
C ILE A 310 9.53 23.43 9.42
N PRO A 311 8.27 23.43 9.87
CA PRO A 311 7.41 24.61 9.75
C PRO A 311 8.06 25.85 10.39
N ALA A 312 7.92 27.01 9.74
CA ALA A 312 8.52 28.24 10.23
C ALA A 312 8.14 28.58 11.69
N LYS A 313 6.92 28.25 12.09
CA LYS A 313 6.45 28.44 13.48
C LYS A 313 7.25 27.64 14.52
N GLU A 314 7.79 26.49 14.15
CA GLU A 314 8.64 25.71 15.06
C GLU A 314 9.94 26.46 15.39
N TYR A 315 10.49 27.21 14.43
CA TYR A 315 11.67 28.05 14.67
C TYR A 315 11.35 29.28 15.54
N GLU A 316 10.11 29.73 15.56
CA GLU A 316 9.68 30.87 16.36
C GLU A 316 9.51 30.53 17.84
N TYR A 317 9.06 29.30 18.13
CA TYR A 317 8.67 28.88 19.49
C TYR A 317 9.62 27.85 20.11
N ASN A 318 10.50 27.22 19.34
CA ASN A 318 11.44 26.20 19.83
C ASN A 318 12.90 26.63 19.61
N ASN A 319 13.50 27.19 20.65
CA ASN A 319 14.90 27.65 20.63
C ASN A 319 15.93 26.50 20.50
N ALA A 320 15.52 25.25 20.66
CA ALA A 320 16.39 24.08 20.48
C ALA A 320 16.58 23.68 19.01
N ILE A 321 15.78 24.23 18.11
CA ILE A 321 15.88 23.94 16.67
C ILE A 321 16.81 24.96 16.02
N ASN A 322 17.96 24.50 15.56
CA ASN A 322 18.86 25.36 14.76
C ASN A 322 18.24 25.62 13.39
N LYS A 323 18.22 26.87 12.95
CA LYS A 323 17.86 27.25 11.59
C LYS A 323 18.85 26.60 10.63
N GLN A 324 18.37 25.69 9.79
CA GLN A 324 19.14 25.14 8.68
C GLN A 324 19.14 26.07 7.49
#